data_a1e2c703a23aa5980a4d742cabf98e2f
#
_entry.id   a1e2c703a23aa5980a4d742cabf98e2f
#
_cell.length_a   1.000
_cell.length_b   1.000
_cell.length_c   1.000
_cell.angle_alpha   90.00
_cell.angle_beta   90.00
_cell.angle_gamma   90.00
#
_symmetry.space_group_name_H-M   'P 1'
#
loop_
_entity.id
_entity.type
_entity.pdbx_description
1 polymer ?
#
loop_
_entity_poly.entity_id
_entity_poly.type
_entity_poly.pdbx_seq_one_letter_code
_entity_poly.pdbx_strand_id
1 'polypeptide(L)'
;MKYLSTILLCLLTIFSKAQDTAQEDIFSKINQPLQITSYHGYDCAEWMLNDHACKLVKPKQAAKGHPWIWRARFWGHEPQTEIALLEHGYYVAYCDVAELFGNPEAISTWNNFYALLQQAGLSDKAVMEGMSRGALYVFNWAAENPDKVACVYVDNPVLDLKSWPGGLGAVPPDSANLLKLKADYNLRTDEALKQFKGSPIDKIAKIVKGNYPILILCADADEAVPPAENTLLFERKIKAQHGKISVMHKAGFKHHPHSLPDPQPIVTFILNAVHQPDPQ
;
A
#
# COMPACT_ATOMS: atom_id res chain seq x y z
N MET A 1 -70.90 34.86 -31.55
CA MET A 1 -70.68 34.08 -30.34
C MET A 1 -69.31 33.41 -30.57
N LYS A 2 -68.28 33.89 -29.89
CA LYS A 2 -66.88 33.32 -29.98
C LYS A 2 -66.57 32.60 -28.68
N TYR A 3 -66.35 31.31 -28.75
CA TYR A 3 -65.92 30.51 -27.59
C TYR A 3 -64.42 30.62 -27.46
N LEU A 4 -63.97 31.15 -26.37
CA LEU A 4 -62.56 31.21 -25.95
C LEU A 4 -62.29 29.95 -25.11
N SER A 5 -61.53 28.97 -25.63
CA SER A 5 -61.08 27.79 -24.85
C SER A 5 -59.76 28.13 -24.17
N THR A 6 -59.79 28.24 -22.85
CA THR A 6 -58.62 28.41 -22.00
C THR A 6 -58.00 27.06 -21.72
N ILE A 7 -56.80 26.80 -22.27
CA ILE A 7 -56.01 25.60 -21.96
C ILE A 7 -55.20 25.89 -20.69
N LEU A 8 -55.55 25.22 -19.60
CA LEU A 8 -54.83 25.26 -18.35
C LEU A 8 -53.64 24.27 -18.43
N LEU A 9 -52.43 24.78 -18.59
CA LEU A 9 -51.20 23.98 -18.63
C LEU A 9 -50.74 23.71 -17.18
N CYS A 10 -51.00 22.49 -16.65
CA CYS A 10 -50.45 22.04 -15.39
C CYS A 10 -49.00 21.66 -15.54
N LEU A 11 -48.09 22.50 -15.08
CA LEU A 11 -46.67 22.18 -14.90
C LEU A 11 -46.53 21.27 -13.66
N LEU A 12 -46.40 19.95 -13.90
CA LEU A 12 -45.97 19.00 -12.88
C LEU A 12 -44.45 19.15 -12.70
N THR A 13 -44.02 19.89 -11.68
CA THR A 13 -42.66 19.88 -11.20
C THR A 13 -42.40 18.57 -10.48
N ILE A 14 -41.73 17.64 -11.17
CA ILE A 14 -41.23 16.42 -10.56
C ILE A 14 -40.00 16.82 -9.73
N PHE A 15 -40.18 17.01 -8.42
CA PHE A 15 -39.08 17.02 -7.46
C PHE A 15 -38.50 15.61 -7.37
N SER A 16 -37.46 15.34 -8.14
CA SER A 16 -36.59 14.20 -7.89
C SER A 16 -35.92 14.41 -6.54
N LYS A 17 -36.47 13.81 -5.47
CA LYS A 17 -35.72 13.64 -4.23
C LYS A 17 -34.53 12.74 -4.59
N ALA A 18 -33.34 13.33 -4.70
CA ALA A 18 -32.11 12.56 -4.57
C ALA A 18 -32.20 11.84 -3.22
N GLN A 19 -32.39 10.54 -3.28
CA GLN A 19 -32.29 9.69 -2.11
C GLN A 19 -30.81 9.70 -1.73
N ASP A 20 -30.48 10.54 -0.74
CA ASP A 20 -29.22 10.47 -0.01
C ASP A 20 -29.24 9.09 0.69
N THR A 21 -28.81 8.05 -0.02
CA THR A 21 -28.53 6.78 0.61
C THR A 21 -27.35 7.06 1.52
N ALA A 22 -27.60 7.22 2.81
CA ALA A 22 -26.57 7.32 3.83
C ALA A 22 -25.57 6.20 3.55
N GLN A 23 -24.37 6.58 3.11
CA GLN A 23 -23.30 5.63 2.79
C GLN A 23 -23.00 4.90 4.11
N GLU A 24 -23.25 3.59 4.15
CA GLU A 24 -23.04 2.80 5.34
C GLU A 24 -21.60 2.97 5.83
N ASP A 25 -21.43 3.31 7.10
CA ASP A 25 -20.11 3.56 7.69
C ASP A 25 -19.30 2.25 7.74
N ILE A 26 -18.18 2.22 7.04
CA ILE A 26 -17.25 1.09 7.01
C ILE A 26 -16.86 0.65 8.43
N PHE A 27 -16.70 1.59 9.37
CA PHE A 27 -16.34 1.25 10.76
C PHE A 27 -17.40 0.38 11.43
N SER A 28 -18.69 0.60 11.14
CA SER A 28 -19.78 -0.21 11.70
C SER A 28 -19.78 -1.66 11.22
N LYS A 29 -19.09 -1.94 10.11
CA LYS A 29 -18.97 -3.29 9.53
C LYS A 29 -17.73 -4.05 10.00
N ILE A 30 -16.82 -3.40 10.71
CA ILE A 30 -15.65 -4.05 11.33
C ILE A 30 -16.14 -4.75 12.61
N ASN A 31 -16.25 -6.06 12.56
CA ASN A 31 -16.70 -6.88 13.70
C ASN A 31 -15.55 -7.07 14.72
N GLN A 32 -15.07 -5.98 15.30
CA GLN A 32 -14.04 -5.92 16.34
C GLN A 32 -14.37 -4.78 17.32
N PRO A 33 -13.95 -4.86 18.58
CA PRO A 33 -14.01 -3.72 19.50
C PRO A 33 -13.13 -2.58 18.98
N LEU A 34 -13.75 -1.47 18.58
CA LEU A 34 -13.04 -0.32 18.01
C LEU A 34 -12.80 0.76 19.07
N GLN A 35 -11.58 1.31 19.10
CA GLN A 35 -11.26 2.58 19.69
C GLN A 35 -11.20 3.63 18.58
N ILE A 36 -11.97 4.70 18.71
CA ILE A 36 -11.93 5.81 17.74
C ILE A 36 -10.96 6.87 18.24
N THR A 37 -9.97 7.17 17.42
CA THR A 37 -8.95 8.20 17.65
C THR A 37 -8.94 9.19 16.46
N SER A 38 -7.94 10.07 16.42
CA SER A 38 -7.77 11.02 15.31
C SER A 38 -6.41 10.86 14.66
N TYR A 39 -6.39 10.86 13.32
CA TYR A 39 -5.18 10.86 12.49
C TYR A 39 -5.22 12.09 11.58
N HIS A 40 -4.42 13.11 11.87
CA HIS A 40 -4.37 14.38 11.11
C HIS A 40 -5.76 15.03 10.86
N GLY A 41 -6.69 14.94 11.84
CA GLY A 41 -8.05 15.50 11.74
C GLY A 41 -9.05 14.61 11.01
N TYR A 42 -8.72 13.35 10.75
CA TYR A 42 -9.59 12.29 10.25
C TYR A 42 -9.89 11.29 11.35
N ASP A 43 -11.08 10.67 11.34
CA ASP A 43 -11.42 9.58 12.25
C ASP A 43 -10.57 8.35 11.94
N CYS A 44 -9.98 7.77 12.97
CA CYS A 44 -9.19 6.54 12.91
C CYS A 44 -9.78 5.50 13.83
N ALA A 45 -10.23 4.36 13.28
CA ALA A 45 -10.58 3.19 14.06
C ALA A 45 -9.33 2.37 14.35
N GLU A 46 -9.13 1.99 15.61
CA GLU A 46 -8.02 1.16 16.07
C GLU A 46 -8.57 -0.09 16.77
N TRP A 47 -7.95 -1.24 16.50
CA TRP A 47 -8.32 -2.52 17.12
C TRP A 47 -7.14 -3.49 17.14
N MET A 48 -7.32 -4.62 17.82
CA MET A 48 -6.37 -5.73 17.79
C MET A 48 -6.91 -6.87 16.92
N LEU A 49 -6.07 -7.41 16.05
CA LEU A 49 -6.34 -8.61 15.28
C LEU A 49 -5.25 -9.65 15.59
N ASN A 50 -5.58 -10.69 16.37
CA ASN A 50 -4.61 -11.72 16.79
C ASN A 50 -3.30 -11.12 17.33
N ASP A 51 -3.41 -10.24 18.32
CA ASP A 51 -2.29 -9.52 18.98
C ASP A 51 -1.55 -8.50 18.09
N HIS A 52 -2.02 -8.25 16.88
CA HIS A 52 -1.48 -7.21 15.98
C HIS A 52 -2.35 -5.95 16.00
N ALA A 53 -1.73 -4.81 16.26
CA ALA A 53 -2.42 -3.52 16.22
C ALA A 53 -2.83 -3.17 14.78
N CYS A 54 -4.12 -2.88 14.59
CA CYS A 54 -4.70 -2.51 13.31
C CYS A 54 -5.31 -1.12 13.37
N LYS A 55 -5.26 -0.42 12.26
CA LYS A 55 -5.80 0.92 12.09
C LYS A 55 -6.48 1.06 10.74
N LEU A 56 -7.57 1.82 10.73
CA LEU A 56 -8.24 2.26 9.51
C LEU A 56 -8.65 3.72 9.66
N VAL A 57 -8.12 4.59 8.82
CA VAL A 57 -8.50 6.01 8.77
C VAL A 57 -9.57 6.21 7.72
N LYS A 58 -10.64 6.89 8.08
CA LYS A 58 -11.76 7.18 7.22
C LYS A 58 -11.61 8.57 6.60
N PRO A 59 -11.75 8.72 5.26
CA PRO A 59 -11.83 10.03 4.62
C PRO A 59 -13.09 10.77 5.04
N LYS A 60 -13.09 12.10 4.96
CA LYS A 60 -14.30 12.90 5.24
C LYS A 60 -15.44 12.60 4.27
N GLN A 61 -15.11 12.31 3.03
CA GLN A 61 -16.04 11.87 1.99
C GLN A 61 -15.38 10.72 1.22
N ALA A 62 -15.91 9.52 1.35
CA ALA A 62 -15.36 8.36 0.67
C ALA A 62 -15.62 8.39 -0.84
N ALA A 63 -14.61 8.09 -1.63
CA ALA A 63 -14.76 7.89 -3.06
C ALA A 63 -15.56 6.62 -3.37
N LYS A 64 -16.19 6.59 -4.55
CA LYS A 64 -16.99 5.44 -5.01
C LYS A 64 -16.13 4.17 -5.04
N GLY A 65 -16.66 3.09 -4.47
CA GLY A 65 -15.97 1.80 -4.40
C GLY A 65 -14.98 1.69 -3.25
N HIS A 66 -14.91 2.68 -2.36
CA HIS A 66 -14.10 2.70 -1.15
C HIS A 66 -12.63 2.30 -1.40
N PRO A 67 -11.92 3.02 -2.29
CA PRO A 67 -10.50 2.74 -2.54
C PRO A 67 -9.68 2.98 -1.27
N TRP A 68 -8.57 2.28 -1.15
CA TRP A 68 -7.75 2.36 0.05
C TRP A 68 -6.28 2.14 -0.23
N ILE A 69 -5.42 2.75 0.61
CA ILE A 69 -3.98 2.55 0.63
C ILE A 69 -3.59 1.80 1.90
N TRP A 70 -2.73 0.80 1.75
CA TRP A 70 -2.22 -0.02 2.83
C TRP A 70 -0.77 0.35 3.13
N ARG A 71 -0.59 1.07 4.23
CA ARG A 71 0.73 1.44 4.74
C ARG A 71 1.39 0.24 5.39
N ALA A 72 2.56 -0.14 4.86
CA ALA A 72 3.40 -1.19 5.43
C ALA A 72 4.46 -0.58 6.36
N ARG A 73 4.38 -0.84 7.66
CA ARG A 73 5.32 -0.34 8.66
C ARG A 73 5.40 1.20 8.79
N PHE A 74 6.12 1.70 9.76
CA PHE A 74 6.39 3.13 9.98
C PHE A 74 5.14 4.01 9.98
N TRP A 75 4.10 3.60 10.71
CA TRP A 75 2.87 4.36 10.82
C TRP A 75 3.12 5.81 11.21
N GLY A 76 2.55 6.72 10.44
CA GLY A 76 2.63 8.18 10.68
C GLY A 76 3.97 8.83 10.34
N HIS A 77 4.94 8.08 9.80
CA HIS A 77 6.19 8.64 9.33
C HIS A 77 6.04 9.16 7.90
N GLU A 78 6.28 10.46 7.70
CA GLU A 78 6.16 11.15 6.41
C GLU A 78 4.84 10.86 5.66
N PRO A 79 3.69 11.25 6.24
CA PRO A 79 2.36 10.80 5.84
C PRO A 79 1.74 11.64 4.71
N GLN A 80 2.54 12.40 3.95
CA GLN A 80 2.03 13.38 2.97
C GLN A 80 1.15 12.70 1.90
N THR A 81 1.57 11.52 1.43
CA THR A 81 0.82 10.77 0.42
C THR A 81 -0.51 10.26 0.96
N GLU A 82 -0.52 9.67 2.16
CA GLU A 82 -1.75 9.18 2.78
C GLU A 82 -2.74 10.31 3.08
N ILE A 83 -2.25 11.47 3.58
CA ILE A 83 -3.10 12.64 3.85
C ILE A 83 -3.73 13.14 2.55
N ALA A 84 -2.94 13.28 1.47
CA ALA A 84 -3.47 13.69 0.18
C ALA A 84 -4.50 12.69 -0.38
N LEU A 85 -4.28 11.37 -0.21
CA LEU A 85 -5.23 10.36 -0.63
C LEU A 85 -6.53 10.36 0.21
N LEU A 86 -6.46 10.68 1.52
CA LEU A 86 -7.66 10.91 2.33
C LEU A 86 -8.52 12.06 1.78
N GLU A 87 -7.90 13.14 1.26
CA GLU A 87 -8.60 14.23 0.59
C GLU A 87 -9.25 13.77 -0.73
N HIS A 88 -8.68 12.78 -1.41
CA HIS A 88 -9.25 12.11 -2.58
C HIS A 88 -10.27 11.01 -2.25
N GLY A 89 -10.65 10.85 -0.99
CA GLY A 89 -11.67 9.89 -0.56
C GLY A 89 -11.18 8.45 -0.37
N TYR A 90 -9.87 8.23 -0.30
CA TYR A 90 -9.27 6.93 0.01
C TYR A 90 -9.26 6.67 1.52
N TYR A 91 -9.44 5.44 1.92
CA TYR A 91 -9.13 4.99 3.28
C TYR A 91 -7.63 4.72 3.41
N VAL A 92 -7.08 4.90 4.63
CA VAL A 92 -5.69 4.52 4.93
C VAL A 92 -5.70 3.40 5.96
N ALA A 93 -5.09 2.27 5.63
CA ALA A 93 -5.08 1.08 6.45
C ALA A 93 -3.67 0.70 6.93
N TYR A 94 -3.58 0.12 8.12
CA TYR A 94 -2.34 -0.36 8.72
C TYR A 94 -2.61 -1.60 9.57
N CYS A 95 -1.71 -2.58 9.48
CA CYS A 95 -1.68 -3.73 10.37
C CYS A 95 -0.22 -3.99 10.76
N ASP A 96 0.04 -3.99 12.06
CA ASP A 96 1.41 -4.09 12.58
C ASP A 96 1.93 -5.52 12.52
N VAL A 97 2.88 -5.74 11.64
CA VAL A 97 3.70 -6.95 11.55
C VAL A 97 5.19 -6.59 11.50
N ALA A 98 5.53 -5.47 12.16
CA ALA A 98 6.75 -4.69 11.91
C ALA A 98 8.05 -5.46 12.06
N GLU A 99 8.16 -6.43 12.96
CA GLU A 99 9.42 -7.12 13.25
C GLU A 99 9.53 -8.51 12.60
N LEU A 100 8.62 -8.84 11.66
CA LEU A 100 8.55 -10.15 11.00
C LEU A 100 9.20 -10.19 9.60
N PHE A 101 9.83 -9.12 9.13
CA PHE A 101 10.53 -9.02 7.83
C PHE A 101 9.75 -9.57 6.62
N GLY A 102 8.41 -9.54 6.66
CA GLY A 102 7.56 -10.07 5.60
C GLY A 102 7.61 -11.61 5.47
N ASN A 103 7.88 -12.32 6.56
CA ASN A 103 7.87 -13.77 6.64
C ASN A 103 6.46 -14.37 6.46
N PRO A 104 6.29 -15.71 6.41
CA PRO A 104 4.98 -16.34 6.25
C PRO A 104 3.95 -15.96 7.32
N GLU A 105 4.36 -15.69 8.57
CA GLU A 105 3.49 -15.24 9.65
C GLU A 105 2.93 -13.85 9.36
N ALA A 106 3.79 -12.90 8.95
CA ALA A 106 3.35 -11.57 8.52
C ALA A 106 2.33 -11.64 7.37
N ILE A 107 2.58 -12.50 6.38
CA ILE A 107 1.68 -12.67 5.23
C ILE A 107 0.35 -13.28 5.66
N SER A 108 0.35 -14.27 6.57
CA SER A 108 -0.88 -14.86 7.12
C SER A 108 -1.71 -13.83 7.89
N THR A 109 -1.07 -13.03 8.75
CA THR A 109 -1.73 -11.94 9.48
C THR A 109 -2.35 -10.92 8.51
N TRP A 110 -1.62 -10.52 7.49
CA TRP A 110 -2.11 -9.59 6.47
C TRP A 110 -3.24 -10.18 5.62
N ASN A 111 -3.27 -11.48 5.35
CA ASN A 111 -4.40 -12.13 4.68
C ASN A 111 -5.69 -12.02 5.52
N ASN A 112 -5.60 -12.21 6.84
CA ASN A 112 -6.75 -12.06 7.75
C ASN A 112 -7.22 -10.61 7.82
N PHE A 113 -6.27 -9.65 7.89
CA PHE A 113 -6.59 -8.22 7.89
C PHE A 113 -7.25 -7.79 6.58
N TYR A 114 -6.73 -8.21 5.42
CA TYR A 114 -7.34 -7.97 4.12
C TYR A 114 -8.77 -8.51 4.06
N ALA A 115 -8.99 -9.76 4.48
CA ALA A 115 -10.32 -10.38 4.45
C ALA A 115 -11.32 -9.61 5.32
N LEU A 116 -10.91 -9.13 6.50
CA LEU A 116 -11.74 -8.30 7.37
C LEU A 116 -12.13 -6.99 6.69
N LEU A 117 -11.18 -6.28 6.05
CA LEU A 117 -11.45 -5.03 5.35
C LEU A 117 -12.35 -5.22 4.11
N GLN A 118 -12.20 -6.34 3.40
CA GLN A 118 -13.08 -6.71 2.29
C GLN A 118 -14.52 -6.95 2.76
N GLN A 119 -14.69 -7.67 3.87
CA GLN A 119 -16.02 -7.88 4.48
C GLN A 119 -16.65 -6.57 4.95
N ALA A 120 -15.85 -5.61 5.38
CA ALA A 120 -16.31 -4.27 5.72
C ALA A 120 -16.71 -3.43 4.49
N GLY A 121 -16.31 -3.81 3.27
CA GLY A 121 -16.71 -3.18 2.02
C GLY A 121 -15.68 -2.24 1.39
N LEU A 122 -14.39 -2.38 1.73
CA LEU A 122 -13.33 -1.71 0.98
C LEU A 122 -13.12 -2.36 -0.40
N SER A 123 -12.51 -1.63 -1.34
CA SER A 123 -12.20 -2.10 -2.69
C SER A 123 -11.39 -3.42 -2.70
N ASP A 124 -11.68 -4.32 -3.64
CA ASP A 124 -10.99 -5.62 -3.78
C ASP A 124 -9.49 -5.48 -4.05
N LYS A 125 -9.05 -4.35 -4.59
CA LYS A 125 -7.63 -4.11 -4.87
C LYS A 125 -7.11 -2.99 -3.97
N ALA A 126 -6.04 -3.28 -3.24
CA ALA A 126 -5.34 -2.34 -2.39
C ALA A 126 -4.25 -1.58 -3.15
N VAL A 127 -4.09 -0.29 -2.87
CA VAL A 127 -2.83 0.41 -3.13
C VAL A 127 -1.86 0.03 -2.02
N MET A 128 -0.68 -0.48 -2.38
CA MET A 128 0.33 -0.91 -1.41
C MET A 128 1.41 0.14 -1.26
N GLU A 129 1.70 0.54 -0.03
CA GLU A 129 2.75 1.53 0.28
C GLU A 129 3.80 0.96 1.22
N GLY A 130 5.09 1.16 0.90
CA GLY A 130 6.18 0.72 1.76
C GLY A 130 7.43 1.58 1.65
N MET A 131 7.92 2.08 2.78
CA MET A 131 9.21 2.75 2.88
C MET A 131 10.26 1.79 3.41
N SER A 132 11.49 1.85 2.87
CA SER A 132 12.62 1.05 3.35
C SER A 132 12.25 -0.45 3.46
N ARG A 133 12.41 -1.07 4.63
CA ARG A 133 12.01 -2.46 4.91
C ARG A 133 10.49 -2.70 4.88
N GLY A 134 9.66 -1.64 4.79
CA GLY A 134 8.23 -1.78 4.51
C GLY A 134 7.96 -2.48 3.17
N ALA A 135 8.84 -2.30 2.19
CA ALA A 135 8.74 -2.95 0.89
C ALA A 135 8.79 -4.49 0.95
N LEU A 136 9.43 -5.08 1.97
CA LEU A 136 9.48 -6.54 2.19
C LEU A 136 8.08 -7.12 2.36
N TYR A 137 7.26 -6.46 3.20
CA TYR A 137 5.87 -6.88 3.47
C TYR A 137 5.01 -6.70 2.23
N VAL A 138 5.10 -5.52 1.59
CA VAL A 138 4.38 -5.19 0.35
C VAL A 138 4.61 -6.24 -0.73
N PHE A 139 5.85 -6.47 -1.13
CA PHE A 139 6.13 -7.38 -2.25
C PHE A 139 5.97 -8.85 -1.90
N ASN A 140 6.24 -9.25 -0.65
CA ASN A 140 6.01 -10.63 -0.25
C ASN A 140 4.53 -10.97 -0.23
N TRP A 141 3.66 -10.04 0.25
CA TRP A 141 2.22 -10.24 0.20
C TRP A 141 1.67 -10.15 -1.22
N ALA A 142 2.11 -9.17 -2.02
CA ALA A 142 1.69 -9.01 -3.40
C ALA A 142 2.07 -10.19 -4.30
N ALA A 143 3.22 -10.84 -4.03
CA ALA A 143 3.63 -12.04 -4.74
C ALA A 143 2.72 -13.25 -4.48
N GLU A 144 2.08 -13.33 -3.32
CA GLU A 144 1.12 -14.40 -2.97
C GLU A 144 -0.34 -14.01 -3.31
N ASN A 145 -0.62 -12.70 -3.48
CA ASN A 145 -1.96 -12.15 -3.73
C ASN A 145 -1.95 -11.16 -4.92
N PRO A 146 -1.45 -11.56 -6.10
CA PRO A 146 -1.19 -10.64 -7.19
C PRO A 146 -2.45 -9.97 -7.78
N ASP A 147 -3.61 -10.60 -7.66
CA ASP A 147 -4.93 -10.14 -8.11
C ASP A 147 -5.59 -9.11 -7.16
N LYS A 148 -5.06 -8.98 -5.94
CA LYS A 148 -5.59 -8.09 -4.90
C LYS A 148 -4.87 -6.73 -4.82
N VAL A 149 -3.96 -6.44 -5.75
CA VAL A 149 -3.15 -5.23 -5.78
C VAL A 149 -3.59 -4.31 -6.92
N ALA A 150 -3.90 -3.05 -6.60
CA ALA A 150 -4.19 -2.00 -7.58
C ALA A 150 -2.89 -1.44 -8.17
N CYS A 151 -1.97 -1.04 -7.30
CA CYS A 151 -0.62 -0.60 -7.63
C CYS A 151 0.28 -0.68 -6.40
N VAL A 152 1.57 -0.53 -6.61
CA VAL A 152 2.59 -0.48 -5.55
C VAL A 152 3.36 0.83 -5.63
N TYR A 153 3.47 1.52 -4.50
CA TYR A 153 4.39 2.63 -4.27
C TYR A 153 5.38 2.25 -3.17
N VAL A 154 6.67 2.33 -3.43
CA VAL A 154 7.72 2.10 -2.43
C VAL A 154 8.84 3.14 -2.53
N ASP A 155 9.49 3.42 -1.41
CA ASP A 155 10.53 4.43 -1.30
C ASP A 155 11.79 3.86 -0.65
N ASN A 156 12.93 3.98 -1.33
CA ASN A 156 14.23 3.45 -0.93
C ASN A 156 14.12 1.99 -0.41
N PRO A 157 13.50 1.09 -1.19
CA PRO A 157 13.00 -0.19 -0.70
C PRO A 157 14.12 -1.19 -0.42
N VAL A 158 13.99 -1.93 0.69
CA VAL A 158 14.72 -3.18 0.88
C VAL A 158 14.05 -4.26 0.04
N LEU A 159 14.80 -4.80 -0.91
CA LEU A 159 14.32 -5.82 -1.87
C LEU A 159 15.15 -7.10 -1.85
N ASP A 160 16.35 -7.07 -1.28
CA ASP A 160 17.21 -8.23 -1.03
C ASP A 160 17.68 -8.27 0.43
N LEU A 161 17.19 -9.24 1.18
CA LEU A 161 17.56 -9.47 2.58
C LEU A 161 19.03 -9.89 2.75
N LYS A 162 19.69 -10.32 1.69
CA LYS A 162 21.12 -10.62 1.68
C LYS A 162 21.95 -9.33 1.62
N SER A 163 21.47 -8.31 0.90
CA SER A 163 22.09 -6.98 0.90
C SER A 163 21.87 -6.32 2.26
N TRP A 164 20.61 -6.08 2.63
CA TRP A 164 20.26 -5.56 3.93
C TRP A 164 19.18 -6.43 4.58
N PRO A 165 19.31 -6.81 5.83
CA PRO A 165 20.38 -6.53 6.79
C PRO A 165 21.57 -7.50 6.70
N GLY A 166 21.61 -8.37 5.68
CA GLY A 166 22.55 -9.51 5.58
C GLY A 166 24.02 -9.14 5.45
N GLY A 167 24.31 -7.94 4.88
CA GLY A 167 25.69 -7.48 4.70
C GLY A 167 26.50 -8.31 3.69
N LEU A 168 25.84 -9.00 2.77
CA LEU A 168 26.50 -9.80 1.71
C LEU A 168 26.74 -8.99 0.43
N GLY A 169 26.57 -7.67 0.49
CA GLY A 169 26.77 -6.73 -0.59
C GLY A 169 27.78 -5.65 -0.25
N ALA A 170 27.52 -4.41 -0.71
CA ALA A 170 28.43 -3.28 -0.58
C ALA A 170 28.50 -2.69 0.84
N VAL A 171 27.48 -2.94 1.68
CA VAL A 171 27.42 -2.43 3.05
C VAL A 171 27.58 -3.54 4.07
N PRO A 172 28.18 -3.23 5.26
CA PRO A 172 28.31 -4.22 6.32
C PRO A 172 26.93 -4.65 6.86
N PRO A 173 26.85 -5.81 7.54
CA PRO A 173 25.59 -6.28 8.12
C PRO A 173 25.08 -5.33 9.21
N ASP A 174 23.77 -5.12 9.23
CA ASP A 174 23.08 -4.58 10.40
C ASP A 174 22.86 -5.72 11.40
N SER A 175 23.78 -5.84 12.36
CA SER A 175 23.83 -6.99 13.25
C SER A 175 22.55 -7.22 14.04
N ALA A 176 21.87 -6.15 14.50
CA ALA A 176 20.64 -6.26 15.27
C ALA A 176 19.47 -6.76 14.40
N ASN A 177 19.30 -6.20 13.21
CA ASN A 177 18.26 -6.61 12.28
C ASN A 177 18.58 -7.99 11.65
N LEU A 178 19.85 -8.30 11.42
CA LEU A 178 20.27 -9.63 10.93
C LEU A 178 19.94 -10.72 11.93
N LEU A 179 20.15 -10.49 13.23
CA LEU A 179 19.79 -11.45 14.27
C LEU A 179 18.28 -11.74 14.27
N LYS A 180 17.45 -10.70 14.18
CA LYS A 180 15.99 -10.86 14.10
C LYS A 180 15.59 -11.58 12.82
N LEU A 181 16.12 -11.18 11.66
CA LEU A 181 15.87 -11.85 10.38
C LEU A 181 16.15 -13.34 10.45
N LYS A 182 17.32 -13.71 11.02
CA LYS A 182 17.69 -15.13 11.17
C LYS A 182 16.72 -15.90 12.05
N ALA A 183 16.22 -15.29 13.12
CA ALA A 183 15.19 -15.88 13.97
C ALA A 183 13.86 -16.06 13.22
N ASP A 184 13.37 -15.01 12.55
CA ASP A 184 12.06 -14.98 11.87
C ASP A 184 11.98 -15.97 10.69
N TYR A 185 13.09 -16.23 10.02
CA TYR A 185 13.16 -17.16 8.91
C TYR A 185 13.89 -18.49 9.26
N ASN A 186 14.21 -18.70 10.54
CA ASN A 186 14.96 -19.89 11.02
C ASN A 186 16.28 -20.14 10.25
N LEU A 187 17.01 -19.06 9.94
CA LEU A 187 18.29 -19.12 9.22
C LEU A 187 19.43 -19.34 10.22
N ARG A 188 19.75 -20.60 10.52
CA ARG A 188 20.68 -20.96 11.61
C ARG A 188 22.15 -20.73 11.27
N THR A 189 22.52 -20.59 10.00
CA THR A 189 23.91 -20.46 9.53
C THR A 189 24.05 -19.33 8.52
N ASP A 190 25.24 -18.82 8.31
CA ASP A 190 25.53 -17.82 7.28
C ASP A 190 25.35 -18.42 5.87
N GLU A 191 25.58 -19.71 5.71
CA GLU A 191 25.33 -20.37 4.43
C GLU A 191 23.85 -20.43 4.11
N ALA A 192 22.98 -20.66 5.11
CA ALA A 192 21.52 -20.58 4.92
C ALA A 192 21.07 -19.17 4.46
N LEU A 193 21.68 -18.10 4.98
CA LEU A 193 21.44 -16.75 4.53
C LEU A 193 21.89 -16.52 3.08
N LYS A 194 23.07 -17.00 2.68
CA LYS A 194 23.56 -16.90 1.30
C LYS A 194 22.65 -17.59 0.30
N GLN A 195 22.08 -18.72 0.68
CA GLN A 195 21.17 -19.53 -0.15
C GLN A 195 19.71 -19.07 -0.06
N PHE A 196 19.39 -18.11 0.83
CA PHE A 196 18.02 -17.65 1.05
C PHE A 196 17.36 -17.09 -0.21
N LYS A 197 16.09 -17.49 -0.45
CA LYS A 197 15.28 -17.13 -1.63
C LYS A 197 13.93 -16.52 -1.26
N GLY A 198 13.80 -15.92 -0.09
CA GLY A 198 12.56 -15.33 0.40
C GLY A 198 12.46 -13.81 0.19
N SER A 199 13.45 -13.20 -0.46
CA SER A 199 13.45 -11.77 -0.74
C SER A 199 12.52 -11.40 -1.90
N PRO A 200 11.96 -10.17 -1.97
CA PRO A 200 11.19 -9.70 -3.12
C PRO A 200 11.89 -9.93 -4.46
N ILE A 201 13.20 -9.72 -4.53
CA ILE A 201 14.02 -9.89 -5.73
C ILE A 201 14.08 -11.35 -6.24
N ASP A 202 13.72 -12.30 -5.41
CA ASP A 202 13.63 -13.74 -5.76
C ASP A 202 12.22 -14.10 -6.30
N LYS A 203 11.21 -13.21 -6.17
CA LYS A 203 9.80 -13.47 -6.46
C LYS A 203 9.29 -12.73 -7.72
N ILE A 204 10.19 -12.26 -8.59
CA ILE A 204 9.89 -11.41 -9.75
C ILE A 204 8.75 -11.98 -10.60
N ALA A 205 8.77 -13.26 -10.95
CA ALA A 205 7.74 -13.87 -11.79
C ALA A 205 6.33 -13.81 -11.17
N LYS A 206 6.23 -14.00 -9.83
CA LYS A 206 4.96 -13.88 -9.10
C LYS A 206 4.46 -12.42 -9.07
N ILE A 207 5.39 -11.46 -8.87
CA ILE A 207 5.09 -10.02 -8.83
C ILE A 207 4.59 -9.56 -10.20
N VAL A 208 5.29 -9.91 -11.28
CA VAL A 208 4.92 -9.53 -12.66
C VAL A 208 3.59 -10.13 -13.08
N LYS A 209 3.25 -11.34 -12.60
CA LYS A 209 1.96 -11.98 -12.88
C LYS A 209 0.77 -11.11 -12.46
N GLY A 210 0.92 -10.26 -11.44
CA GLY A 210 -0.13 -9.36 -10.96
C GLY A 210 -0.47 -8.23 -11.92
N ASN A 211 0.41 -7.94 -12.89
CA ASN A 211 0.23 -6.92 -13.93
C ASN A 211 -0.11 -5.51 -13.42
N TYR A 212 0.05 -5.25 -12.11
CA TYR A 212 -0.15 -3.94 -11.49
C TYR A 212 1.07 -3.03 -11.73
N PRO A 213 0.87 -1.70 -11.84
CA PRO A 213 1.98 -0.77 -11.97
C PRO A 213 2.72 -0.60 -10.63
N ILE A 214 4.05 -0.42 -10.74
CA ILE A 214 4.96 -0.21 -9.61
C ILE A 214 5.65 1.13 -9.78
N LEU A 215 5.64 1.97 -8.75
CA LEU A 215 6.45 3.17 -8.61
C LEU A 215 7.47 2.99 -7.50
N ILE A 216 8.74 3.24 -7.79
CA ILE A 216 9.80 3.29 -6.79
C ILE A 216 10.38 4.70 -6.74
N LEU A 217 10.43 5.31 -5.56
CA LEU A 217 11.34 6.43 -5.32
C LEU A 217 12.70 5.85 -4.94
N CYS A 218 13.76 6.37 -5.56
CA CYS A 218 15.12 5.88 -5.39
C CYS A 218 16.06 7.03 -5.04
N ALA A 219 16.58 7.05 -3.84
CA ALA A 219 17.64 7.97 -3.43
C ALA A 219 18.97 7.48 -3.99
N ASP A 220 19.58 8.25 -4.91
CA ASP A 220 20.75 7.80 -5.67
C ASP A 220 22.01 7.65 -4.81
N ALA A 221 22.09 8.36 -3.67
CA ALA A 221 23.20 8.29 -2.72
C ALA A 221 22.84 7.50 -1.44
N ASP A 222 21.93 6.54 -1.53
CA ASP A 222 21.53 5.69 -0.41
C ASP A 222 22.67 4.72 -0.05
N GLU A 223 23.28 4.97 1.11
CA GLU A 223 24.38 4.17 1.67
C GLU A 223 23.87 3.08 2.64
N ALA A 224 22.60 3.14 3.06
CA ALA A 224 22.01 2.17 3.97
C ALA A 224 21.41 0.98 3.21
N VAL A 225 20.65 1.28 2.13
CA VAL A 225 20.05 0.29 1.25
C VAL A 225 20.50 0.57 -0.19
N PRO A 226 21.69 0.07 -0.58
CA PRO A 226 22.32 0.43 -1.85
C PRO A 226 21.41 0.20 -3.05
N PRO A 227 21.14 1.25 -3.89
CA PRO A 227 20.23 1.12 -5.04
C PRO A 227 20.68 0.04 -6.04
N ALA A 228 21.99 -0.12 -6.23
CA ALA A 228 22.54 -1.10 -7.17
C ALA A 228 22.13 -2.56 -6.85
N GLU A 229 21.95 -2.88 -5.57
CA GLU A 229 21.61 -4.22 -5.07
C GLU A 229 20.11 -4.40 -4.85
N ASN A 230 19.35 -3.32 -4.71
CA ASN A 230 17.93 -3.30 -4.44
C ASN A 230 17.15 -2.73 -5.64
N THR A 231 16.88 -1.43 -5.66
CA THR A 231 16.01 -0.77 -6.66
C THR A 231 16.42 -1.07 -8.10
N LEU A 232 17.69 -0.80 -8.47
CA LEU A 232 18.14 -0.90 -9.87
C LEU A 232 18.21 -2.35 -10.35
N LEU A 233 18.57 -3.28 -9.46
CA LEU A 233 18.55 -4.71 -9.80
C LEU A 233 17.12 -5.23 -9.95
N PHE A 234 16.22 -4.82 -9.05
CA PHE A 234 14.81 -5.18 -9.11
C PHE A 234 14.13 -4.62 -10.36
N GLU A 235 14.35 -3.35 -10.68
CA GLU A 235 13.85 -2.71 -11.91
C GLU A 235 14.26 -3.49 -13.16
N ARG A 236 15.55 -3.81 -13.31
CA ARG A 236 16.05 -4.61 -14.45
C ARG A 236 15.33 -5.95 -14.55
N LYS A 237 15.14 -6.65 -13.42
CA LYS A 237 14.49 -7.96 -13.40
C LYS A 237 13.00 -7.88 -13.74
N ILE A 238 12.29 -6.85 -13.25
CA ILE A 238 10.87 -6.62 -13.57
C ILE A 238 10.72 -6.29 -15.07
N LYS A 239 11.53 -5.36 -15.60
CA LYS A 239 11.52 -4.99 -17.03
C LYS A 239 11.86 -6.17 -17.96
N ALA A 240 12.81 -7.03 -17.56
CA ALA A 240 13.17 -8.22 -18.32
C ALA A 240 12.03 -9.24 -18.46
N GLN A 241 11.02 -9.17 -17.58
CA GLN A 241 9.80 -9.97 -17.65
C GLN A 241 8.56 -9.15 -18.07
N HIS A 242 8.77 -7.99 -18.70
CA HIS A 242 7.72 -7.09 -19.20
C HIS A 242 6.77 -6.55 -18.13
N GLY A 243 7.20 -6.52 -16.85
CA GLY A 243 6.43 -5.92 -15.75
C GLY A 243 6.40 -4.39 -15.84
N LYS A 244 5.34 -3.79 -15.29
CA LYS A 244 5.08 -2.35 -15.28
C LYS A 244 5.79 -1.70 -14.11
N ILE A 245 6.94 -1.07 -14.32
CA ILE A 245 7.72 -0.39 -13.29
C ILE A 245 8.24 0.95 -13.77
N SER A 246 8.17 1.94 -12.89
CA SER A 246 8.78 3.26 -13.04
C SER A 246 9.63 3.56 -11.82
N VAL A 247 10.80 4.15 -12.03
CA VAL A 247 11.68 4.60 -10.95
C VAL A 247 11.83 6.11 -11.06
N MET A 248 11.55 6.80 -9.96
CA MET A 248 11.77 8.24 -9.81
C MET A 248 13.02 8.44 -8.96
N HIS A 249 14.05 9.00 -9.55
CA HIS A 249 15.33 9.23 -8.90
C HIS A 249 15.33 10.51 -8.06
N LYS A 250 15.82 10.41 -6.83
CA LYS A 250 16.08 11.53 -5.92
C LYS A 250 17.60 11.79 -5.92
N ALA A 251 18.08 12.61 -6.88
CA ALA A 251 19.50 12.85 -7.10
C ALA A 251 20.17 13.44 -5.85
N GLY A 252 21.25 12.82 -5.37
CA GLY A 252 22.02 13.26 -4.21
C GLY A 252 21.37 13.00 -2.85
N PHE A 253 20.14 12.45 -2.81
CA PHE A 253 19.50 12.06 -1.54
C PHE A 253 20.10 10.76 -1.01
N LYS A 254 20.22 10.70 0.30
CA LYS A 254 20.53 9.48 1.06
C LYS A 254 19.26 8.73 1.41
N HIS A 255 19.33 7.72 2.29
CA HIS A 255 18.20 6.89 2.70
C HIS A 255 17.01 7.70 3.24
N HIS A 256 17.26 8.80 3.92
CA HIS A 256 16.27 9.76 4.42
C HIS A 256 16.47 11.14 3.79
N PRO A 257 15.38 11.96 3.69
CA PRO A 257 13.98 11.66 4.01
C PRO A 257 13.33 10.74 2.96
N HIS A 258 12.29 10.01 3.39
CA HIS A 258 11.38 9.30 2.49
C HIS A 258 10.33 10.25 1.91
N SER A 259 9.49 9.74 1.00
CA SER A 259 8.44 10.48 0.31
C SER A 259 8.98 11.67 -0.53
N LEU A 260 8.11 12.57 -0.90
CA LEU A 260 8.41 13.84 -1.55
C LEU A 260 7.79 14.96 -0.71
N PRO A 261 8.43 16.15 -0.62
CA PRO A 261 7.81 17.32 0.03
C PRO A 261 6.43 17.66 -0.58
N ASP A 262 6.30 17.57 -1.91
CA ASP A 262 5.02 17.58 -2.63
C ASP A 262 4.71 16.15 -3.07
N PRO A 263 3.68 15.49 -2.49
CA PRO A 263 3.34 14.10 -2.83
C PRO A 263 2.59 13.97 -4.17
N GLN A 264 2.27 15.06 -4.86
CA GLN A 264 1.42 15.07 -6.04
C GLN A 264 1.87 14.11 -7.15
N PRO A 265 3.17 13.92 -7.44
CA PRO A 265 3.60 12.91 -8.42
C PRO A 265 3.21 11.49 -8.03
N ILE A 266 3.30 11.14 -6.73
CA ILE A 266 2.93 9.83 -6.21
C ILE A 266 1.41 9.65 -6.25
N VAL A 267 0.67 10.66 -5.78
CA VAL A 267 -0.80 10.69 -5.80
C VAL A 267 -1.32 10.52 -7.23
N THR A 268 -0.76 11.27 -8.19
CA THR A 268 -1.13 11.15 -9.61
C THR A 268 -0.90 9.75 -10.16
N PHE A 269 0.23 9.12 -9.83
CA PHE A 269 0.50 7.73 -10.21
C PHE A 269 -0.58 6.78 -9.64
N ILE A 270 -0.93 6.91 -8.36
CA ILE A 270 -1.91 6.06 -7.69
C ILE A 270 -3.32 6.26 -8.30
N LEU A 271 -3.76 7.51 -8.47
CA LEU A 271 -5.08 7.82 -9.04
C LEU A 271 -5.20 7.26 -10.47
N ASN A 272 -4.17 7.43 -11.29
CA ASN A 272 -4.15 6.87 -12.65
C ASN A 272 -4.21 5.34 -12.65
N ALA A 273 -3.53 4.68 -11.72
CA ALA A 273 -3.52 3.22 -11.63
C ALA A 273 -4.89 2.65 -11.21
N VAL A 274 -5.58 3.31 -10.28
CA VAL A 274 -6.89 2.85 -9.75
C VAL A 274 -8.04 3.15 -10.72
N HIS A 275 -7.96 4.24 -11.50
CA HIS A 275 -9.01 4.65 -12.43
C HIS A 275 -8.87 4.07 -13.84
N GLN A 276 -7.79 3.34 -14.14
CA GLN A 276 -7.70 2.64 -15.42
C GLN A 276 -8.67 1.45 -15.41
N PRO A 277 -9.60 1.33 -16.39
CA PRO A 277 -10.39 0.12 -16.55
C PRO A 277 -9.42 -1.05 -16.79
N ASP A 278 -9.72 -2.20 -16.16
CA ASP A 278 -8.97 -3.43 -16.45
C ASP A 278 -8.97 -3.66 -17.97
N PRO A 279 -7.82 -3.97 -18.58
CA PRO A 279 -7.80 -4.31 -20.01
C PRO A 279 -8.71 -5.53 -20.23
N GLN A 280 -9.70 -5.33 -21.12
CA GLN A 280 -10.66 -6.37 -21.52
C GLN A 280 -9.95 -7.53 -22.23
#